data_404a209d31d7af4a225bde54621aa67b
#
_entry.id   404a209d31d7af4a225bde54621aa67b
#
_cell.length_a   1.000
_cell.length_b   1.000
_cell.length_c   1.000
_cell.angle_alpha   90.00
_cell.angle_beta   90.00
_cell.angle_gamma   90.00
#
_symmetry.space_group_name_H-M   'P 1'
#
loop_
_entity.id
_entity.type
_entity.pdbx_description
1 polymer ?
#
loop_
_entity_poly.entity_id
_entity_poly.type
_entity_poly.pdbx_seq_one_letter_code
_entity_poly.pdbx_strand_id
1 'polypeptide(L)'
;MKFNKQTLRFAACMAGIFAFLAVCARVTDSAVPTSAEASERPVIVLDAGHGGLDSGAVGKSGVLEKDVNLSVVKHLRQLLELSGFRIVLTRGEDISIYDPGVEGIRNQKLSDMDNRLEIIQSYPDSIFLCILQNNYTDPKYFGGQMFYNNNNPDNRTLAQIMQARFAQLQPGNDREIKLSGDELFLLKSNKNPSLMIECGFLSNPEEEAKLATEEYQQQLAFTIYSGVLEYVDAVSEQPESAWTDEEAAAISEGHL
;
A
#
# COMPACT_ATOMS: atom_id res chain seq x y z
N MET A 1 -29.35 -63.68 -26.60
CA MET A 1 -29.65 -62.27 -26.97
C MET A 1 -28.36 -61.63 -27.45
N LYS A 2 -28.24 -61.37 -28.78
CA LYS A 2 -27.01 -60.70 -29.32
C LYS A 2 -27.20 -59.21 -29.25
N PHE A 3 -26.48 -58.54 -28.38
CA PHE A 3 -26.48 -57.07 -28.33
C PHE A 3 -25.90 -56.48 -29.62
N ASN A 4 -26.60 -55.50 -30.19
CA ASN A 4 -26.15 -54.80 -31.37
C ASN A 4 -24.86 -53.99 -31.02
N LYS A 5 -23.89 -53.93 -31.93
CA LYS A 5 -22.63 -53.16 -31.76
C LYS A 5 -22.84 -51.70 -31.39
N GLN A 6 -23.95 -51.09 -31.80
CA GLN A 6 -24.34 -49.74 -31.43
C GLN A 6 -24.72 -49.62 -29.96
N THR A 7 -25.49 -50.59 -29.42
CA THR A 7 -25.89 -50.63 -28.00
C THR A 7 -24.68 -50.80 -27.10
N LEU A 8 -23.71 -51.61 -27.54
CA LEU A 8 -22.47 -51.83 -26.77
C LEU A 8 -21.58 -50.55 -26.74
N ARG A 9 -21.51 -49.83 -27.87
CA ARG A 9 -20.80 -48.51 -27.92
C ARG A 9 -21.46 -47.44 -27.05
N PHE A 10 -22.78 -47.38 -27.06
CA PHE A 10 -23.52 -46.46 -26.20
C PHE A 10 -23.33 -46.76 -24.72
N ALA A 11 -23.39 -48.03 -24.32
CA ALA A 11 -23.13 -48.44 -22.95
C ALA A 11 -21.70 -48.11 -22.50
N ALA A 12 -20.69 -48.29 -23.38
CA ALA A 12 -19.30 -47.94 -23.09
C ALA A 12 -19.11 -46.40 -22.91
N CYS A 13 -19.75 -45.57 -23.74
CA CYS A 13 -19.72 -44.12 -23.59
C CYS A 13 -20.39 -43.65 -22.29
N MET A 14 -21.54 -44.23 -21.92
CA MET A 14 -22.22 -43.93 -20.67
C MET A 14 -21.40 -44.34 -19.45
N ALA A 15 -20.75 -45.50 -19.47
CA ALA A 15 -19.84 -45.93 -18.41
C ALA A 15 -18.64 -44.98 -18.26
N GLY A 16 -18.08 -44.49 -19.38
CA GLY A 16 -17.00 -43.48 -19.38
C GLY A 16 -17.42 -42.15 -18.76
N ILE A 17 -18.64 -41.66 -19.08
CA ILE A 17 -19.20 -40.45 -18.49
C ILE A 17 -19.42 -40.62 -16.98
N PHE A 18 -19.98 -41.75 -16.54
CA PHE A 18 -20.17 -42.03 -15.12
C PHE A 18 -18.83 -42.14 -14.36
N ALA A 19 -17.82 -42.75 -14.95
CA ALA A 19 -16.49 -42.81 -14.35
C ALA A 19 -15.85 -41.43 -14.23
N PHE A 20 -16.00 -40.60 -15.26
CA PHE A 20 -15.52 -39.21 -15.24
C PHE A 20 -16.23 -38.38 -14.18
N LEU A 21 -17.57 -38.46 -14.09
CA LEU A 21 -18.34 -37.75 -13.07
C LEU A 21 -17.98 -38.23 -11.64
N ALA A 22 -17.72 -39.51 -11.45
CA ALA A 22 -17.29 -40.06 -10.17
C ALA A 22 -15.88 -39.58 -9.77
N VAL A 23 -14.98 -39.39 -10.73
CA VAL A 23 -13.66 -38.79 -10.50
C VAL A 23 -13.80 -37.32 -10.15
N CYS A 24 -14.62 -36.57 -10.90
CA CYS A 24 -14.90 -35.15 -10.60
C CYS A 24 -15.53 -35.00 -9.20
N ALA A 25 -16.48 -35.84 -8.82
CA ALA A 25 -17.08 -35.81 -7.49
C ALA A 25 -16.06 -36.08 -6.36
N ARG A 26 -15.09 -36.95 -6.59
CA ARG A 26 -14.01 -37.20 -5.61
C ARG A 26 -12.99 -36.10 -5.53
N VAL A 27 -12.74 -35.37 -6.63
CA VAL A 27 -11.86 -34.20 -6.65
C VAL A 27 -12.52 -33.03 -5.90
N THR A 28 -13.86 -32.88 -5.98
CA THR A 28 -14.59 -31.87 -5.21
C THR A 28 -14.68 -32.17 -3.72
N ASP A 29 -14.69 -33.46 -3.32
CA ASP A 29 -14.63 -33.86 -1.90
C ASP A 29 -13.21 -33.65 -1.29
N SER A 30 -12.20 -33.52 -2.13
CA SER A 30 -10.82 -33.15 -1.73
C SER A 30 -10.57 -31.67 -1.80
N ALA A 31 -11.60 -30.84 -2.06
CA ALA A 31 -11.51 -29.40 -1.85
C ALA A 31 -11.23 -29.20 -0.36
N VAL A 32 -9.98 -28.92 -0.04
CA VAL A 32 -9.57 -28.43 1.29
C VAL A 32 -10.58 -27.36 1.66
N PRO A 33 -11.27 -27.47 2.82
CA PRO A 33 -12.14 -26.41 3.25
C PRO A 33 -11.28 -25.14 3.36
N THR A 34 -11.51 -24.19 2.48
CA THR A 34 -10.96 -22.85 2.58
C THR A 34 -11.72 -22.10 3.68
N SER A 35 -11.88 -22.76 4.81
CA SER A 35 -12.17 -22.18 6.10
C SER A 35 -10.85 -22.14 6.90
N ALA A 36 -9.77 -21.66 6.30
CA ALA A 36 -8.96 -20.72 7.03
C ALA A 36 -9.95 -19.60 7.34
N GLU A 37 -10.27 -19.36 8.60
CA GLU A 37 -10.85 -18.11 9.03
C GLU A 37 -10.07 -17.07 8.24
N ALA A 38 -10.72 -16.41 7.29
CA ALA A 38 -10.11 -15.34 6.56
C ALA A 38 -9.88 -14.29 7.66
N SER A 39 -8.69 -14.27 8.23
CA SER A 39 -8.24 -13.16 9.08
C SER A 39 -8.65 -11.93 8.27
N GLU A 40 -9.59 -11.16 8.80
CA GLU A 40 -10.07 -9.98 8.08
C GLU A 40 -8.83 -9.15 7.78
N ARG A 41 -8.54 -8.97 6.49
CA ARG A 41 -7.38 -8.19 6.07
C ARG A 41 -7.48 -6.81 6.70
N PRO A 42 -6.38 -6.23 7.19
CA PRO A 42 -6.42 -4.92 7.82
C PRO A 42 -6.99 -3.87 6.86
N VAL A 43 -7.65 -2.87 7.41
CA VAL A 43 -8.01 -1.67 6.65
C VAL A 43 -6.72 -0.96 6.25
N ILE A 44 -6.67 -0.42 5.03
CA ILE A 44 -5.55 0.41 4.59
C ILE A 44 -6.06 1.82 4.35
N VAL A 45 -5.47 2.78 5.06
CA VAL A 45 -5.71 4.21 4.84
C VAL A 45 -4.64 4.73 3.90
N LEU A 46 -5.06 5.19 2.72
CA LEU A 46 -4.17 5.79 1.72
C LEU A 46 -4.34 7.30 1.72
N ASP A 47 -3.24 7.99 1.88
CA ASP A 47 -3.17 9.44 1.80
C ASP A 47 -2.44 9.87 0.52
N ALA A 48 -3.16 10.55 -0.37
CA ALA A 48 -2.53 11.28 -1.46
C ALA A 48 -2.13 12.66 -0.95
N GLY A 49 -0.85 12.84 -0.64
CA GLY A 49 -0.36 14.09 -0.07
C GLY A 49 -0.73 15.31 -0.92
N HIS A 50 -0.86 16.48 -0.27
CA HIS A 50 -1.32 17.73 -0.88
C HIS A 50 -2.76 17.66 -1.43
N GLY A 51 -3.15 18.59 -2.31
CA GLY A 51 -4.48 18.64 -2.96
C GLY A 51 -5.10 20.03 -2.99
N GLY A 52 -6.00 20.25 -3.95
CA GLY A 52 -6.67 21.55 -4.14
C GLY A 52 -5.68 22.69 -4.35
N LEU A 53 -5.69 23.68 -3.45
CA LEU A 53 -4.78 24.84 -3.50
C LEU A 53 -3.32 24.51 -3.15
N ASP A 54 -3.09 23.41 -2.46
CA ASP A 54 -1.73 22.93 -2.14
C ASP A 54 -1.22 22.03 -3.26
N SER A 55 -0.42 22.56 -4.16
CA SER A 55 0.17 21.81 -5.26
C SER A 55 1.24 20.81 -4.83
N GLY A 56 1.80 20.95 -3.62
CA GLY A 56 3.07 20.33 -3.28
C GLY A 56 4.22 20.92 -4.10
N ALA A 57 5.24 20.14 -4.33
CA ALA A 57 6.32 20.50 -5.24
C ALA A 57 5.82 20.64 -6.68
N VAL A 58 6.51 21.51 -7.44
CA VAL A 58 6.26 21.70 -8.86
C VAL A 58 7.55 21.39 -9.62
N GLY A 59 7.50 20.42 -10.49
CA GLY A 59 8.62 20.06 -11.33
C GLY A 59 8.95 21.13 -12.36
N LYS A 60 10.09 21.04 -13.01
CA LYS A 60 10.54 22.01 -14.01
C LYS A 60 9.63 22.10 -15.23
N SER A 61 9.01 21.00 -15.62
CA SER A 61 8.06 20.95 -16.75
C SER A 61 6.63 21.32 -16.34
N GLY A 62 6.40 21.59 -15.05
CA GLY A 62 5.11 21.96 -14.51
C GLY A 62 4.30 20.79 -13.94
N VAL A 63 4.90 19.63 -13.77
CA VAL A 63 4.28 18.48 -13.10
C VAL A 63 4.00 18.84 -11.65
N LEU A 64 2.75 18.67 -11.21
CA LEU A 64 2.33 18.94 -9.85
C LEU A 64 2.40 17.66 -8.99
N GLU A 65 3.02 17.76 -7.83
CA GLU A 65 3.14 16.66 -6.90
C GLU A 65 1.77 16.07 -6.51
N LYS A 66 0.79 16.92 -6.20
CA LYS A 66 -0.57 16.50 -5.82
C LYS A 66 -1.25 15.61 -6.86
N ASP A 67 -0.97 15.83 -8.15
CA ASP A 67 -1.59 15.08 -9.25
C ASP A 67 -0.94 13.70 -9.39
N VAL A 68 0.38 13.62 -9.27
CA VAL A 68 1.13 12.36 -9.26
C VAL A 68 0.71 11.50 -8.07
N ASN A 69 0.66 12.10 -6.86
CA ASN A 69 0.25 11.40 -5.63
C ASN A 69 -1.16 10.80 -5.77
N LEU A 70 -2.11 11.60 -6.28
CA LEU A 70 -3.50 11.16 -6.47
C LEU A 70 -3.61 10.03 -7.49
N SER A 71 -2.86 10.11 -8.58
CA SER A 71 -2.84 9.08 -9.61
C SER A 71 -2.30 7.76 -9.08
N VAL A 72 -1.14 7.77 -8.39
CA VAL A 72 -0.55 6.58 -7.77
C VAL A 72 -1.52 5.96 -6.77
N VAL A 73 -2.13 6.77 -5.90
CA VAL A 73 -3.11 6.30 -4.90
C VAL A 73 -4.32 5.64 -5.57
N LYS A 74 -4.85 6.19 -6.66
CA LYS A 74 -5.98 5.60 -7.39
C LYS A 74 -5.65 4.22 -7.99
N HIS A 75 -4.47 4.06 -8.59
CA HIS A 75 -4.02 2.77 -9.11
C HIS A 75 -3.76 1.76 -7.98
N LEU A 76 -3.12 2.21 -6.89
CA LEU A 76 -2.85 1.38 -5.71
C LEU A 76 -4.14 0.89 -5.05
N ARG A 77 -5.13 1.77 -4.89
CA ARG A 77 -6.45 1.41 -4.38
C ARG A 77 -7.05 0.26 -5.16
N GLN A 78 -7.06 0.32 -6.50
CA GLN A 78 -7.65 -0.73 -7.35
C GLN A 78 -6.99 -2.09 -7.12
N LEU A 79 -5.65 -2.13 -7.03
CA LEU A 79 -4.90 -3.37 -6.80
C LEU A 79 -5.21 -3.96 -5.42
N LEU A 80 -5.25 -3.13 -4.38
CA LEU A 80 -5.53 -3.57 -3.02
C LEU A 80 -6.99 -4.03 -2.84
N GLU A 81 -7.97 -3.31 -3.43
CA GLU A 81 -9.38 -3.72 -3.41
C GLU A 81 -9.60 -5.06 -4.12
N LEU A 82 -8.94 -5.29 -5.27
CA LEU A 82 -8.97 -6.59 -5.98
C LEU A 82 -8.39 -7.73 -5.13
N SER A 83 -7.47 -7.44 -4.22
CA SER A 83 -6.89 -8.40 -3.28
C SER A 83 -7.69 -8.53 -1.98
N GLY A 84 -8.87 -7.90 -1.88
CA GLY A 84 -9.78 -8.06 -0.75
C GLY A 84 -9.47 -7.14 0.44
N PHE A 85 -8.62 -6.12 0.29
CA PHE A 85 -8.44 -5.10 1.32
C PHE A 85 -9.58 -4.08 1.32
N ARG A 86 -9.96 -3.63 2.49
CA ARG A 86 -10.82 -2.45 2.64
C ARG A 86 -9.96 -1.19 2.60
N ILE A 87 -10.25 -0.29 1.65
CA ILE A 87 -9.46 0.93 1.45
C ILE A 87 -10.25 2.15 1.89
N VAL A 88 -9.56 3.03 2.61
CA VAL A 88 -10.03 4.37 2.99
C VAL A 88 -9.08 5.38 2.37
N LEU A 89 -9.61 6.39 1.71
CA LEU A 89 -8.83 7.49 1.14
C LEU A 89 -9.01 8.73 1.99
N THR A 90 -7.95 9.49 2.23
CA THR A 90 -8.07 10.83 2.81
C THR A 90 -8.71 11.79 1.80
N ARG A 91 -8.34 11.66 0.52
CA ARG A 91 -9.00 12.33 -0.61
C ARG A 91 -9.00 11.43 -1.85
N GLY A 92 -10.08 11.46 -2.61
CA GLY A 92 -10.23 10.71 -3.87
C GLY A 92 -10.20 11.61 -5.12
N GLU A 93 -10.12 12.93 -4.92
CA GLU A 93 -10.15 13.96 -5.97
C GLU A 93 -9.09 15.03 -5.69
N ASP A 94 -8.91 15.98 -6.63
CA ASP A 94 -8.02 17.13 -6.42
C ASP A 94 -8.70 18.19 -5.56
N ILE A 95 -8.80 17.88 -4.28
CA ILE A 95 -9.38 18.76 -3.25
C ILE A 95 -8.46 18.82 -2.03
N SER A 96 -8.53 19.94 -1.30
CA SER A 96 -8.13 20.01 0.11
C SER A 96 -9.32 19.67 0.98
N ILE A 97 -9.10 19.05 2.14
CA ILE A 97 -10.15 18.57 3.03
C ILE A 97 -10.26 19.38 4.32
N TYR A 98 -9.80 20.64 4.31
CA TYR A 98 -9.96 21.55 5.45
C TYR A 98 -11.44 21.93 5.69
N ASP A 99 -11.75 22.34 6.92
CA ASP A 99 -13.12 22.65 7.32
C ASP A 99 -13.69 23.87 6.58
N PRO A 100 -14.98 23.83 6.22
CA PRO A 100 -15.66 24.97 5.61
C PRO A 100 -15.57 26.23 6.51
N GLY A 101 -15.22 27.36 5.90
CA GLY A 101 -15.14 28.65 6.61
C GLY A 101 -13.78 28.95 7.24
N VAL A 102 -12.81 28.00 7.18
CA VAL A 102 -11.43 28.31 7.60
C VAL A 102 -10.76 29.24 6.61
N GLU A 103 -10.31 30.39 7.09
CA GLU A 103 -9.66 31.42 6.27
C GLU A 103 -8.14 31.45 6.48
N GLY A 104 -7.44 31.80 5.40
CA GLY A 104 -5.99 31.91 5.35
C GLY A 104 -5.28 30.60 5.08
N ILE A 105 -4.34 30.62 4.12
CA ILE A 105 -3.65 29.42 3.60
C ILE A 105 -3.03 28.56 4.71
N ARG A 106 -2.40 29.21 5.71
CA ARG A 106 -1.77 28.50 6.83
C ARG A 106 -2.81 27.71 7.65
N ASN A 107 -3.94 28.35 7.99
CA ASN A 107 -4.97 27.73 8.81
C ASN A 107 -5.68 26.62 8.02
N GLN A 108 -5.90 26.82 6.72
CA GLN A 108 -6.46 25.80 5.83
C GLN A 108 -5.55 24.57 5.76
N LYS A 109 -4.22 24.75 5.66
CA LYS A 109 -3.27 23.63 5.69
C LYS A 109 -3.26 22.91 7.03
N LEU A 110 -3.37 23.62 8.15
CA LEU A 110 -3.45 22.99 9.47
C LEU A 110 -4.74 22.17 9.61
N SER A 111 -5.90 22.77 9.27
CA SER A 111 -7.19 22.05 9.30
C SER A 111 -7.20 20.84 8.35
N ASP A 112 -6.58 20.94 7.16
CA ASP A 112 -6.44 19.83 6.23
C ASP A 112 -5.63 18.66 6.86
N MET A 113 -4.53 18.99 7.52
CA MET A 113 -3.69 17.98 8.21
C MET A 113 -4.42 17.35 9.41
N ASP A 114 -5.16 18.16 10.19
CA ASP A 114 -5.95 17.67 11.32
C ASP A 114 -7.07 16.72 10.84
N ASN A 115 -7.75 17.06 9.74
CA ASN A 115 -8.80 16.23 9.17
C ASN A 115 -8.25 14.92 8.56
N ARG A 116 -7.03 14.94 7.96
CA ARG A 116 -6.34 13.71 7.55
C ARG A 116 -6.05 12.82 8.75
N LEU A 117 -5.55 13.39 9.85
CA LEU A 117 -5.27 12.65 11.07
C LEU A 117 -6.55 12.06 11.68
N GLU A 118 -7.66 12.80 11.69
CA GLU A 118 -8.96 12.30 12.16
C GLU A 118 -9.44 11.09 11.34
N ILE A 119 -9.30 11.14 10.02
CA ILE A 119 -9.62 10.00 9.15
C ILE A 119 -8.76 8.79 9.53
N ILE A 120 -7.44 8.96 9.70
CA ILE A 120 -6.53 7.87 10.06
C ILE A 120 -6.92 7.27 11.41
N GLN A 121 -7.15 8.10 12.42
CA GLN A 121 -7.50 7.67 13.79
C GLN A 121 -8.89 7.04 13.89
N SER A 122 -9.78 7.30 12.92
CA SER A 122 -11.09 6.64 12.84
C SER A 122 -11.01 5.16 12.48
N TYR A 123 -9.84 4.68 12.06
CA TYR A 123 -9.58 3.29 11.71
C TYR A 123 -8.41 2.74 12.52
N PRO A 124 -8.61 2.40 13.82
CA PRO A 124 -7.59 1.76 14.62
C PRO A 124 -7.18 0.43 13.97
N ASP A 125 -5.93 0.04 14.15
CA ASP A 125 -5.33 -1.18 13.57
C ASP A 125 -5.25 -1.20 12.03
N SER A 126 -5.48 -0.06 11.38
CA SER A 126 -5.25 0.09 9.94
C SER A 126 -3.77 0.26 9.62
N ILE A 127 -3.37 -0.02 8.38
CA ILE A 127 -2.07 0.36 7.84
C ILE A 127 -2.22 1.73 7.18
N PHE A 128 -1.42 2.72 7.58
CA PHE A 128 -1.43 4.05 6.99
C PHE A 128 -0.27 4.24 6.02
N LEU A 129 -0.57 4.61 4.77
CA LEU A 129 0.43 4.91 3.74
C LEU A 129 0.18 6.31 3.17
N CYS A 130 1.17 7.19 3.34
CA CYS A 130 1.17 8.54 2.75
C CYS A 130 2.06 8.54 1.50
N ILE A 131 1.50 8.94 0.36
CA ILE A 131 2.18 8.95 -0.94
C ILE A 131 2.54 10.39 -1.29
N LEU A 132 3.83 10.63 -1.53
CA LEU A 132 4.43 11.93 -1.82
C LEU A 132 5.51 11.81 -2.89
N GLN A 133 5.97 12.98 -3.38
CA GLN A 133 7.15 13.11 -4.22
C GLN A 133 8.15 14.04 -3.55
N ASN A 134 9.42 13.71 -3.68
CA ASN A 134 10.50 14.51 -3.12
C ASN A 134 10.86 15.69 -4.03
N ASN A 135 11.43 16.72 -3.43
CA ASN A 135 11.97 17.88 -4.14
C ASN A 135 13.21 18.40 -3.40
N TYR A 136 14.31 18.56 -4.12
CA TYR A 136 15.55 19.07 -3.54
C TYR A 136 16.24 20.06 -4.46
N THR A 137 17.05 20.95 -3.91
CA THR A 137 17.73 22.01 -4.68
C THR A 137 18.76 21.49 -5.69
N ASP A 138 19.41 20.34 -5.41
CA ASP A 138 20.36 19.72 -6.32
C ASP A 138 19.64 18.62 -7.13
N PRO A 139 19.49 18.79 -8.45
CA PRO A 139 18.72 17.87 -9.30
C PRO A 139 19.38 16.52 -9.55
N LYS A 140 20.59 16.30 -9.02
CA LYS A 140 21.25 14.98 -9.13
C LYS A 140 20.60 13.91 -8.26
N TYR A 141 19.90 14.30 -7.21
CA TYR A 141 19.24 13.35 -6.31
C TYR A 141 18.07 12.68 -7.00
N PHE A 142 17.95 11.37 -6.80
CA PHE A 142 16.92 10.52 -7.36
C PHE A 142 16.60 9.36 -6.43
N GLY A 143 15.53 8.62 -6.78
CA GLY A 143 15.12 7.40 -6.10
C GLY A 143 14.19 7.63 -4.92
N GLY A 144 13.21 6.74 -4.75
CA GLY A 144 12.26 6.77 -3.65
C GLY A 144 12.91 6.49 -2.31
N GLN A 145 12.37 7.09 -1.26
CA GLN A 145 12.82 6.93 0.11
C GLN A 145 11.65 6.79 1.06
N MET A 146 11.80 5.86 2.01
CA MET A 146 10.79 5.56 3.01
C MET A 146 11.09 6.28 4.31
N PHE A 147 10.09 7.01 4.85
CA PHE A 147 10.18 7.67 6.15
C PHE A 147 9.21 7.00 7.11
N TYR A 148 9.70 6.70 8.30
CA TYR A 148 8.93 6.04 9.36
C TYR A 148 9.16 6.70 10.71
N ASN A 149 8.28 6.46 11.70
CA ASN A 149 8.43 6.92 13.07
C ASN A 149 8.50 5.71 14.02
N ASN A 150 9.19 5.85 15.16
CA ASN A 150 9.35 4.77 16.15
C ASN A 150 8.14 4.60 17.10
N ASN A 151 7.03 5.27 16.84
CA ASN A 151 5.82 5.21 17.66
C ASN A 151 4.98 3.93 17.47
N ASN A 152 5.37 3.09 16.52
CA ASN A 152 4.85 1.74 16.31
C ASN A 152 6.02 0.83 15.89
N PRO A 153 6.18 -0.36 16.52
CA PRO A 153 7.31 -1.27 16.26
C PRO A 153 7.36 -1.77 14.81
N ASP A 154 6.20 -1.92 14.16
CA ASP A 154 6.10 -2.48 12.82
C ASP A 154 6.51 -1.50 11.71
N ASN A 155 6.57 -0.20 12.03
CA ASN A 155 6.90 0.84 11.04
C ASN A 155 8.25 0.60 10.38
N ARG A 156 9.25 0.14 11.13
CA ARG A 156 10.59 -0.13 10.60
C ARG A 156 10.56 -1.30 9.61
N THR A 157 9.87 -2.38 9.95
CA THR A 157 9.71 -3.56 9.08
C THR A 157 9.01 -3.18 7.78
N LEU A 158 7.90 -2.44 7.88
CA LEU A 158 7.17 -1.92 6.72
C LEU A 158 8.07 -1.05 5.84
N ALA A 159 8.86 -0.14 6.44
CA ALA A 159 9.79 0.72 5.73
C ALA A 159 10.90 -0.07 5.02
N GLN A 160 11.48 -1.09 5.66
CA GLN A 160 12.54 -1.93 5.07
C GLN A 160 12.03 -2.72 3.87
N ILE A 161 10.87 -3.37 3.99
CA ILE A 161 10.24 -4.10 2.89
C ILE A 161 9.98 -3.16 1.71
N MET A 162 9.36 -2.01 1.98
CA MET A 162 9.00 -1.04 0.93
C MET A 162 10.24 -0.47 0.25
N GLN A 163 11.28 -0.11 1.01
CA GLN A 163 12.54 0.41 0.44
C GLN A 163 13.22 -0.62 -0.46
N ALA A 164 13.21 -1.90 -0.07
CA ALA A 164 13.77 -2.97 -0.89
C ALA A 164 13.00 -3.13 -2.22
N ARG A 165 11.67 -3.00 -2.20
CA ARG A 165 10.84 -3.02 -3.42
C ARG A 165 11.14 -1.83 -4.34
N PHE A 166 11.31 -0.64 -3.78
CA PHE A 166 11.70 0.54 -4.56
C PHE A 166 13.11 0.43 -5.15
N ALA A 167 14.07 -0.14 -4.45
CA ALA A 167 15.40 -0.40 -4.99
C ALA A 167 15.38 -1.37 -6.19
N GLN A 168 14.41 -2.31 -6.23
CA GLN A 168 14.20 -3.19 -7.39
C GLN A 168 13.59 -2.46 -8.58
N LEU A 169 12.62 -1.56 -8.35
CA LEU A 169 11.99 -0.77 -9.40
C LEU A 169 12.94 0.30 -9.97
N GLN A 170 13.81 0.87 -9.13
CA GLN A 170 14.65 2.02 -9.44
C GLN A 170 16.13 1.63 -9.35
N PRO A 171 16.74 1.03 -10.39
CA PRO A 171 18.13 0.62 -10.39
C PRO A 171 19.07 1.78 -10.04
N GLY A 172 19.97 1.56 -9.09
CA GLY A 172 20.89 2.58 -8.56
C GLY A 172 20.29 3.40 -7.40
N ASN A 173 19.06 3.14 -6.99
CA ASN A 173 18.52 3.70 -5.75
C ASN A 173 19.14 2.97 -4.55
N ASP A 174 20.10 3.62 -3.91
CA ASP A 174 20.84 3.16 -2.73
C ASP A 174 20.38 3.84 -1.42
N ARG A 175 19.19 4.46 -1.46
CA ARG A 175 18.64 5.14 -0.30
C ARG A 175 18.25 4.15 0.79
N GLU A 176 18.56 4.55 2.02
CA GLU A 176 18.15 3.84 3.23
C GLU A 176 16.83 4.40 3.76
N ILE A 177 16.12 3.58 4.55
CA ILE A 177 14.96 4.04 5.33
C ILE A 177 15.37 5.16 6.28
N LYS A 178 14.50 6.12 6.50
CA LYS A 178 14.81 7.29 7.32
C LYS A 178 13.82 7.43 8.47
N LEU A 179 14.37 7.45 9.68
CA LEU A 179 13.60 7.79 10.86
C LEU A 179 13.16 9.26 10.79
N SER A 180 11.86 9.52 10.88
CA SER A 180 11.31 10.87 10.91
C SER A 180 11.37 11.44 12.33
N GLY A 181 11.63 12.74 12.41
CA GLY A 181 11.42 13.50 13.61
C GLY A 181 9.97 13.97 13.76
N ASP A 182 9.82 15.05 14.54
CA ASP A 182 8.52 15.66 14.82
C ASP A 182 7.91 16.43 13.63
N GLU A 183 8.69 16.62 12.58
CA GLU A 183 8.29 17.38 11.38
C GLU A 183 7.26 16.66 10.52
N LEU A 184 7.18 15.33 10.61
CA LEU A 184 6.19 14.54 9.87
C LEU A 184 4.96 14.27 10.73
N PHE A 185 4.10 15.28 10.82
CA PHE A 185 2.95 15.34 11.74
C PHE A 185 2.06 14.09 11.71
N LEU A 186 1.67 13.59 10.52
CA LEU A 186 0.80 12.42 10.41
C LEU A 186 1.47 11.15 10.94
N LEU A 187 2.76 10.96 10.68
CA LEU A 187 3.49 9.80 11.21
C LEU A 187 3.67 9.89 12.72
N LYS A 188 4.01 11.08 13.24
CA LYS A 188 4.20 11.30 14.68
C LYS A 188 2.92 11.09 15.48
N SER A 189 1.79 11.58 14.95
CA SER A 189 0.51 11.64 15.68
C SER A 189 -0.33 10.38 15.53
N ASN A 190 0.07 9.46 14.66
CA ASN A 190 -0.61 8.20 14.41
C ASN A 190 0.09 7.04 15.14
N LYS A 191 -0.69 6.08 15.67
CA LYS A 191 -0.21 4.89 16.38
C LYS A 191 -0.31 3.60 15.54
N ASN A 192 -0.99 3.67 14.39
CA ASN A 192 -1.10 2.52 13.48
C ASN A 192 0.24 2.26 12.78
N PRO A 193 0.50 1.06 12.24
CA PRO A 193 1.56 0.83 11.29
C PRO A 193 1.53 1.89 10.17
N SER A 194 2.62 2.66 10.01
CA SER A 194 2.60 3.89 9.21
C SER A 194 3.87 4.09 8.41
N LEU A 195 3.70 4.55 7.18
CA LEU A 195 4.81 4.83 6.28
C LEU A 195 4.51 6.07 5.42
N MET A 196 5.49 6.95 5.28
CA MET A 196 5.50 7.97 4.23
C MET A 196 6.44 7.51 3.11
N ILE A 197 5.93 7.52 1.91
CA ILE A 197 6.58 7.01 0.69
C ILE A 197 6.86 8.18 -0.24
N GLU A 198 8.08 8.63 -0.27
CA GLU A 198 8.58 9.57 -1.28
C GLU A 198 8.98 8.77 -2.52
N CYS A 199 8.15 8.81 -3.57
CA CYS A 199 8.30 7.87 -4.70
C CYS A 199 9.47 8.19 -5.63
N GLY A 200 9.92 9.45 -5.68
CA GLY A 200 11.00 9.96 -6.52
C GLY A 200 11.10 11.47 -6.42
N PHE A 201 12.03 12.08 -7.15
CA PHE A 201 12.31 13.53 -7.09
C PHE A 201 11.73 14.28 -8.28
N LEU A 202 10.76 15.17 -8.06
CA LEU A 202 10.27 16.10 -9.08
C LEU A 202 11.33 17.12 -9.49
N SER A 203 12.33 17.36 -8.65
CA SER A 203 13.48 18.21 -8.98
C SER A 203 14.49 17.56 -9.95
N ASN A 204 14.46 16.24 -10.10
CA ASN A 204 15.28 15.51 -11.06
C ASN A 204 14.55 15.38 -12.41
N PRO A 205 15.10 15.93 -13.52
CA PRO A 205 14.37 15.95 -14.80
C PRO A 205 14.04 14.57 -15.38
N GLU A 206 14.88 13.56 -15.13
CA GLU A 206 14.64 12.20 -15.61
C GLU A 206 13.53 11.51 -14.81
N GLU A 207 13.50 11.73 -13.48
CA GLU A 207 12.40 11.22 -12.65
C GLU A 207 11.11 11.98 -12.88
N GLU A 208 11.15 13.33 -12.99
CA GLU A 208 9.97 14.12 -13.34
C GLU A 208 9.31 13.61 -14.63
N ALA A 209 10.12 13.36 -15.67
CA ALA A 209 9.60 12.82 -16.93
C ALA A 209 8.92 11.45 -16.77
N LYS A 210 9.43 10.57 -15.91
CA LYS A 210 8.80 9.27 -15.59
C LYS A 210 7.56 9.45 -14.74
N LEU A 211 7.65 10.23 -13.66
CA LEU A 211 6.56 10.49 -12.71
C LEU A 211 5.34 11.12 -13.39
N ALA A 212 5.54 11.87 -14.49
CA ALA A 212 4.48 12.44 -15.32
C ALA A 212 3.72 11.40 -16.16
N THR A 213 4.22 10.16 -16.29
CA THR A 213 3.59 9.12 -17.13
C THR A 213 2.71 8.19 -16.30
N GLU A 214 1.52 7.87 -16.84
CA GLU A 214 0.61 6.92 -16.23
C GLU A 214 1.26 5.54 -16.06
N GLU A 215 2.07 5.10 -17.02
CA GLU A 215 2.77 3.83 -16.98
C GLU A 215 3.66 3.71 -15.73
N TYR A 216 4.46 4.73 -15.44
CA TYR A 216 5.34 4.72 -14.28
C TYR A 216 4.57 4.84 -12.95
N GLN A 217 3.48 5.63 -12.94
CA GLN A 217 2.58 5.72 -11.78
C GLN A 217 1.93 4.36 -11.46
N GLN A 218 1.57 3.57 -12.48
CA GLN A 218 1.10 2.19 -12.32
C GLN A 218 2.21 1.26 -11.79
N GLN A 219 3.45 1.41 -12.25
CA GLN A 219 4.59 0.65 -11.73
C GLN A 219 4.86 0.97 -10.26
N LEU A 220 4.80 2.25 -9.86
CA LEU A 220 4.89 2.67 -8.46
C LEU A 220 3.78 2.06 -7.62
N ALA A 221 2.54 2.14 -8.09
CA ALA A 221 1.39 1.56 -7.40
C ALA A 221 1.53 0.04 -7.22
N PHE A 222 2.00 -0.68 -8.25
CA PHE A 222 2.25 -2.13 -8.17
C PHE A 222 3.41 -2.47 -7.22
N THR A 223 4.43 -1.63 -7.16
CA THR A 223 5.56 -1.78 -6.24
C THR A 223 5.11 -1.62 -4.79
N ILE A 224 4.31 -0.59 -4.50
CA ILE A 224 3.74 -0.37 -3.17
C ILE A 224 2.78 -1.51 -2.79
N TYR A 225 1.91 -1.91 -3.70
CA TYR A 225 1.02 -3.05 -3.52
C TYR A 225 1.78 -4.33 -3.14
N SER A 226 2.86 -4.64 -3.87
CA SER A 226 3.69 -5.82 -3.58
C SER A 226 4.36 -5.74 -2.20
N GLY A 227 4.81 -4.54 -1.80
CA GLY A 227 5.36 -4.30 -0.47
C GLY A 227 4.32 -4.47 0.65
N VAL A 228 3.09 -4.03 0.41
CA VAL A 228 1.98 -4.22 1.37
C VAL A 228 1.67 -5.71 1.56
N LEU A 229 1.58 -6.48 0.48
CA LEU A 229 1.33 -7.92 0.59
C LEU A 229 2.43 -8.62 1.39
N GLU A 230 3.69 -8.34 1.06
CA GLU A 230 4.85 -8.91 1.78
C GLU A 230 4.84 -8.54 3.26
N TYR A 231 4.50 -7.28 3.59
CA TYR A 231 4.40 -6.84 4.96
C TYR A 231 3.27 -7.56 5.72
N VAL A 232 2.09 -7.65 5.14
CA VAL A 232 0.94 -8.34 5.78
C VAL A 232 1.25 -9.82 6.01
N ASP A 233 1.89 -10.49 5.05
CA ASP A 233 2.30 -11.87 5.20
C ASP A 233 3.35 -12.02 6.31
N ALA A 234 4.36 -11.14 6.35
CA ALA A 234 5.42 -11.16 7.36
C ALA A 234 4.89 -10.96 8.79
N VAL A 235 3.90 -10.08 8.98
CA VAL A 235 3.31 -9.81 10.30
C VAL A 235 2.37 -10.96 10.72
N SER A 236 1.62 -11.54 9.77
CA SER A 236 0.72 -12.67 10.07
C SER A 236 1.45 -13.97 10.45
N GLU A 237 2.70 -14.13 10.03
CA GLU A 237 3.55 -15.27 10.39
C GLU A 237 4.25 -15.12 11.75
N GLN A 238 4.23 -13.92 12.36
CA GLN A 238 4.80 -13.69 13.69
C GLN A 238 3.79 -14.12 14.76
N PRO A 239 4.11 -15.10 15.64
CA PRO A 239 3.23 -15.42 16.76
C PRO A 239 3.11 -14.22 17.69
N GLU A 240 1.91 -13.96 18.23
CA GLU A 240 1.59 -12.87 19.18
C GLU A 240 2.53 -12.77 20.42
N SER A 241 3.44 -13.72 20.60
CA SER A 241 4.39 -13.81 21.73
C SER A 241 5.82 -13.38 21.41
N ALA A 242 6.10 -12.81 20.23
CA ALA A 242 7.47 -12.53 19.80
C ALA A 242 8.08 -11.26 20.45
N TRP A 243 7.28 -10.41 21.07
CA TRP A 243 7.78 -9.22 21.76
C TRP A 243 7.69 -9.45 23.28
N THR A 244 8.84 -9.49 23.93
CA THR A 244 8.88 -9.43 25.41
C THR A 244 8.60 -8.00 25.86
N ASP A 245 7.93 -7.82 27.00
CA ASP A 245 7.70 -6.50 27.62
C ASP A 245 9.01 -5.69 27.77
N GLU A 246 10.15 -6.38 27.80
CA GLU A 246 11.49 -5.83 27.93
C GLU A 246 11.98 -5.18 26.60
N GLU A 247 11.64 -5.76 25.46
CA GLU A 247 11.98 -5.20 24.12
C GLU A 247 11.09 -3.99 23.80
N ALA A 248 9.81 -4.03 24.18
CA ALA A 248 8.89 -2.90 24.04
C ALA A 248 9.34 -1.70 24.92
N ALA A 249 9.87 -1.96 26.11
CA ALA A 249 10.42 -0.94 27.00
C ALA A 249 11.72 -0.33 26.46
N ALA A 250 12.62 -1.14 25.89
CA ALA A 250 13.89 -0.68 25.31
C ALA A 250 13.70 0.25 24.10
N ILE A 251 12.66 0.00 23.29
CA ILE A 251 12.29 0.86 22.15
C ILE A 251 11.72 2.21 22.65
N SER A 252 10.93 2.19 23.75
CA SER A 252 10.37 3.42 24.33
C SER A 252 11.42 4.32 24.99
N GLU A 253 12.56 3.76 25.41
CA GLU A 253 13.67 4.47 26.05
C GLU A 253 14.78 4.91 25.08
N GLY A 254 14.68 4.60 23.78
CA GLY A 254 15.61 5.09 22.76
C GLY A 254 17.02 4.46 22.82
N HIS A 255 17.15 3.24 23.31
CA HIS A 255 18.43 2.56 23.54
C HIS A 255 18.81 1.50 22.48
N LEU A 256 18.14 1.53 21.29
CA LEU A 256 18.55 0.71 20.13
C LEU A 256 18.55 1.53 18.84
#